data_49b9986e0c8e0c5bca57087dd05ef02f
#
_entry.id   49b9986e0c8e0c5bca57087dd05ef02f
#
_cell.length_a   1.000
_cell.length_b   1.000
_cell.length_c   1.000
_cell.angle_alpha   90.00
_cell.angle_beta   90.00
_cell.angle_gamma   90.00
#
_symmetry.space_group_name_H-M   'P 1'
#
loop_
_entity.id
_entity.type
_entity.pdbx_description
1 polymer ?
#
loop_
_entity_poly.entity_id
_entity_poly.type
_entity_poly.pdbx_seq_one_letter_code
_entity_poly.pdbx_strand_id
1 'polypeptide(L)'
;MKDGNVETYEVLWRKLSTLSEERLNQLTVYGDNEGIAYLREQSPSLRLLSRVMLKKALIEYELTGFLGYVPESMHNMELHIPLKYAKYLWGWPHKFVERMEAVNTRVVIVRGDGAVSDGFDTKENLELIPDKYDGYVWTNRIDRTRPE
;
A
#
# COMPACT_ATOMS: atom_id res chain seq x y z
N MET A 1 -2.97 13.47 1.91
CA MET A 1 -3.76 14.71 2.14
C MET A 1 -4.80 14.38 3.19
N LYS A 2 -4.90 15.17 4.27
CA LYS A 2 -5.78 14.84 5.40
C LYS A 2 -7.16 15.52 5.35
N ASP A 3 -7.32 16.56 4.53
CA ASP A 3 -8.53 17.39 4.50
C ASP A 3 -8.80 17.93 3.08
N GLY A 4 -8.76 17.02 2.10
CA GLY A 4 -9.03 17.39 0.71
C GLY A 4 -10.52 17.28 0.39
N ASN A 5 -11.18 18.39 0.06
CA ASN A 5 -12.43 18.32 -0.67
C ASN A 5 -12.19 17.82 -2.10
N VAL A 6 -13.23 17.40 -2.81
CA VAL A 6 -13.12 16.88 -4.19
C VAL A 6 -12.41 17.86 -5.12
N GLU A 7 -12.61 19.17 -4.96
CA GLU A 7 -11.93 20.21 -5.76
C GLU A 7 -10.40 20.11 -5.67
N THR A 8 -9.85 19.77 -4.50
CA THR A 8 -8.41 19.56 -4.33
C THR A 8 -7.91 18.39 -5.16
N TYR A 9 -8.69 17.31 -5.24
CA TYR A 9 -8.35 16.13 -6.05
C TYR A 9 -8.53 16.39 -7.54
N GLU A 10 -9.45 17.25 -7.95
CA GLU A 10 -9.56 17.72 -9.34
C GLU A 10 -8.32 18.50 -9.77
N VAL A 11 -7.83 19.42 -8.92
CA VAL A 11 -6.59 20.15 -9.18
C VAL A 11 -5.39 19.20 -9.23
N LEU A 12 -5.33 18.22 -8.33
CA LEU A 12 -4.30 17.20 -8.34
C LEU A 12 -4.35 16.41 -9.64
N TRP A 13 -5.54 15.93 -10.04
CA TRP A 13 -5.71 15.14 -11.26
C TRP A 13 -5.28 15.90 -12.51
N ARG A 14 -5.65 17.18 -12.63
CA ARG A 14 -5.18 18.04 -13.74
C ARG A 14 -3.66 18.05 -13.89
N LYS A 15 -2.92 17.98 -12.78
CA LYS A 15 -1.46 17.87 -12.81
C LYS A 15 -0.99 16.46 -13.12
N LEU A 16 -1.60 15.46 -12.51
CA LEU A 16 -1.22 14.06 -12.74
C LEU A 16 -1.46 13.62 -14.18
N SER A 17 -2.57 14.05 -14.79
CA SER A 17 -2.92 13.71 -16.18
C SER A 17 -1.94 14.26 -17.23
N THR A 18 -1.05 15.17 -16.88
CA THR A 18 0.03 15.64 -17.77
C THR A 18 1.28 14.74 -17.73
N LEU A 19 1.34 13.78 -16.81
CA LEU A 19 2.47 12.86 -16.67
C LEU A 19 2.32 11.67 -17.62
N SER A 20 3.47 11.08 -17.99
CA SER A 20 3.46 9.83 -18.75
C SER A 20 2.89 8.68 -17.89
N GLU A 21 2.37 7.65 -18.55
CA GLU A 21 1.90 6.43 -17.86
C GLU A 21 2.99 5.80 -16.98
N GLU A 22 4.22 5.75 -17.49
CA GLU A 22 5.38 5.26 -16.74
C GLU A 22 5.57 6.04 -15.43
N ARG A 23 5.42 7.38 -15.49
CA ARG A 23 5.55 8.21 -14.29
C ARG A 23 4.37 8.05 -13.35
N LEU A 24 3.15 7.93 -13.86
CA LEU A 24 1.97 7.65 -13.03
C LEU A 24 2.11 6.31 -12.28
N ASN A 25 2.64 5.29 -12.94
CA ASN A 25 2.88 3.98 -12.34
C ASN A 25 3.94 3.97 -11.22
N GLN A 26 4.75 5.03 -11.11
CA GLN A 26 5.71 5.20 -10.01
C GLN A 26 5.09 5.88 -8.78
N LEU A 27 3.92 6.52 -8.95
CA LEU A 27 3.27 7.29 -7.90
C LEU A 27 2.26 6.46 -7.12
N THR A 28 2.06 6.87 -5.87
CA THR A 28 0.94 6.44 -5.04
C THR A 28 0.29 7.67 -4.42
N VAL A 29 -1.02 7.74 -4.43
CA VAL A 29 -1.78 8.81 -3.78
C VAL A 29 -2.51 8.26 -2.57
N TYR A 30 -2.21 8.84 -1.41
CA TYR A 30 -2.90 8.56 -0.16
C TYR A 30 -3.82 9.73 0.21
N GLY A 31 -5.06 9.41 0.60
CA GLY A 31 -6.02 10.45 0.95
C GLY A 31 -7.28 9.94 1.66
N ASP A 32 -8.26 10.84 1.76
CA ASP A 32 -9.60 10.52 2.22
C ASP A 32 -10.35 9.65 1.20
N ASN A 33 -11.47 9.09 1.64
CA ASN A 33 -12.18 8.11 0.82
C ASN A 33 -12.83 8.72 -0.42
N GLU A 34 -13.39 9.93 -0.33
CA GLU A 34 -14.11 10.58 -1.43
C GLU A 34 -13.15 10.99 -2.54
N GLY A 35 -12.04 11.66 -2.17
CA GLY A 35 -11.02 12.06 -3.13
C GLY A 35 -10.31 10.90 -3.79
N ILE A 36 -10.05 9.83 -3.05
CA ILE A 36 -9.47 8.60 -3.62
C ILE A 36 -10.46 7.89 -4.54
N ALA A 37 -11.75 7.88 -4.24
CA ALA A 37 -12.79 7.35 -5.13
C ALA A 37 -12.83 8.14 -6.45
N TYR A 38 -12.81 9.48 -6.37
CA TYR A 38 -12.72 10.33 -7.54
C TYR A 38 -11.49 10.01 -8.43
N LEU A 39 -10.30 9.91 -7.83
CA LEU A 39 -9.08 9.57 -8.59
C LEU A 39 -9.14 8.17 -9.20
N ARG A 40 -9.80 7.22 -8.57
CA ARG A 40 -9.98 5.86 -9.09
C ARG A 40 -10.81 5.86 -10.38
N GLU A 41 -11.84 6.69 -10.45
CA GLU A 41 -12.65 6.88 -11.65
C GLU A 41 -11.85 7.52 -12.80
N GLN A 42 -10.96 8.46 -12.46
CA GLN A 42 -10.13 9.14 -13.46
C GLN A 42 -9.00 8.26 -14.02
N SER A 43 -8.38 7.44 -13.16
CA SER A 43 -7.27 6.57 -13.54
C SER A 43 -7.30 5.26 -12.75
N PRO A 44 -7.88 4.20 -13.31
CA PRO A 44 -7.95 2.89 -12.64
C PRO A 44 -6.58 2.26 -12.35
N SER A 45 -5.54 2.60 -13.13
CA SER A 45 -4.17 2.09 -12.97
C SER A 45 -3.35 2.81 -11.89
N LEU A 46 -3.77 4.01 -11.48
CA LEU A 46 -3.06 4.77 -10.44
C LEU A 46 -3.15 4.04 -9.10
N ARG A 47 -2.00 3.90 -8.43
CA ARG A 47 -1.99 3.31 -7.08
C ARG A 47 -2.58 4.29 -6.07
N LEU A 48 -3.58 3.82 -5.37
CA LEU A 48 -4.36 4.62 -4.46
C LEU A 48 -4.45 3.94 -3.10
N LEU A 49 -4.54 4.74 -2.05
CA LEU A 49 -4.72 4.26 -0.69
C LEU A 49 -5.65 5.18 0.09
N SER A 50 -6.75 4.62 0.60
CA SER A 50 -7.51 5.19 1.71
C SER A 50 -7.66 4.15 2.82
N ARG A 51 -7.92 4.59 4.05
CA ARG A 51 -8.11 3.65 5.17
C ARG A 51 -9.31 2.73 4.97
N VAL A 52 -10.38 3.24 4.37
CA VAL A 52 -11.60 2.47 4.10
C VAL A 52 -11.33 1.40 3.04
N MET A 53 -10.66 1.77 1.95
CA MET A 53 -10.27 0.82 0.91
C MET A 53 -9.36 -0.27 1.45
N LEU A 54 -8.33 0.10 2.21
CA LEU A 54 -7.41 -0.87 2.83
C LEU A 54 -8.16 -1.88 3.70
N LYS A 55 -9.02 -1.39 4.59
CA LYS A 55 -9.79 -2.27 5.48
C LYS A 55 -10.69 -3.23 4.70
N LYS A 56 -11.42 -2.72 3.70
CA LYS A 56 -12.29 -3.53 2.83
C LYS A 56 -11.48 -4.60 2.11
N ALA A 57 -10.40 -4.21 1.45
CA ALA A 57 -9.54 -5.10 0.68
C ALA A 57 -8.95 -6.23 1.54
N LEU A 58 -8.46 -5.93 2.74
CA LEU A 58 -7.93 -6.93 3.65
C LEU A 58 -9.00 -7.91 4.14
N ILE A 59 -10.22 -7.46 4.43
CA ILE A 59 -11.33 -8.34 4.82
C ILE A 59 -11.69 -9.28 3.67
N GLU A 60 -11.81 -8.77 2.45
CA GLU A 60 -12.13 -9.59 1.27
C GLU A 60 -11.02 -10.61 1.00
N TYR A 61 -9.76 -10.23 1.16
CA TYR A 61 -8.64 -11.16 1.01
C TYR A 61 -8.61 -12.25 2.09
N GLU A 62 -8.91 -11.92 3.34
CA GLU A 62 -9.03 -12.93 4.40
C GLU A 62 -10.07 -14.02 4.07
N LEU A 63 -11.15 -13.63 3.40
CA LEU A 63 -12.23 -14.55 3.03
C LEU A 63 -11.91 -15.40 1.78
N THR A 64 -11.01 -14.94 0.90
CA THR A 64 -10.78 -15.55 -0.42
C THR A 64 -9.34 -15.97 -0.68
N GLY A 65 -8.39 -15.39 0.02
CA GLY A 65 -6.96 -15.55 -0.23
C GLY A 65 -6.42 -16.98 0.01
N PHE A 66 -7.12 -17.79 0.80
CA PHE A 66 -6.76 -19.20 0.98
C PHE A 66 -6.85 -20.02 -0.32
N LEU A 67 -7.73 -19.62 -1.26
CA LEU A 67 -7.83 -20.17 -2.62
C LEU A 67 -6.75 -19.63 -3.57
N GLY A 68 -5.93 -18.68 -3.13
CA GLY A 68 -4.96 -17.98 -4.00
C GLY A 68 -5.56 -16.84 -4.81
N TYR A 69 -6.85 -16.55 -4.65
CA TYR A 69 -7.54 -15.46 -5.34
C TYR A 69 -7.21 -14.11 -4.72
N VAL A 70 -6.99 -13.11 -5.59
CA VAL A 70 -6.80 -11.70 -5.19
C VAL A 70 -8.03 -10.91 -5.63
N PRO A 71 -8.83 -10.37 -4.70
CA PRO A 71 -10.01 -9.61 -5.06
C PRO A 71 -9.65 -8.30 -5.78
N GLU A 72 -10.55 -7.82 -6.65
CA GLU A 72 -10.35 -6.57 -7.41
C GLU A 72 -10.11 -5.35 -6.51
N SER A 73 -10.67 -5.35 -5.30
CA SER A 73 -10.44 -4.31 -4.30
C SER A 73 -8.97 -4.17 -3.87
N MET A 74 -8.15 -5.18 -4.14
CA MET A 74 -6.71 -5.17 -3.89
C MET A 74 -5.87 -4.77 -5.11
N HIS A 75 -6.47 -4.49 -6.25
CA HIS A 75 -5.73 -4.11 -7.45
C HIS A 75 -5.33 -2.62 -7.42
N ASN A 76 -4.15 -2.32 -7.96
CA ASN A 76 -3.63 -0.95 -8.08
C ASN A 76 -3.67 -0.18 -6.75
N MET A 77 -3.14 -0.79 -5.69
CA MET A 77 -3.09 -0.23 -4.35
C MET A 77 -1.66 -0.14 -3.80
N GLU A 78 -1.53 0.56 -2.70
CA GLU A 78 -0.40 0.41 -1.79
C GLU A 78 -0.92 0.01 -0.41
N LEU A 79 -0.52 -1.16 0.06
CA LEU A 79 -0.99 -1.75 1.31
C LEU A 79 0.01 -1.43 2.43
N HIS A 80 -0.35 -0.55 3.35
CA HIS A 80 0.43 -0.31 4.57
C HIS A 80 -0.05 -1.27 5.67
N ILE A 81 0.70 -2.31 5.93
CA ILE A 81 0.29 -3.39 6.83
C ILE A 81 1.21 -3.44 8.05
N PRO A 82 0.68 -3.28 9.27
CA PRO A 82 1.47 -3.51 10.48
C PRO A 82 1.99 -4.95 10.52
N LEU A 83 3.31 -5.12 10.71
CA LEU A 83 3.97 -6.44 10.67
C LEU A 83 3.30 -7.46 11.59
N LYS A 84 2.80 -7.02 12.74
CA LYS A 84 2.12 -7.91 13.69
C LYS A 84 0.84 -8.55 13.14
N TYR A 85 0.18 -7.92 12.16
CA TYR A 85 -1.01 -8.45 11.49
C TYR A 85 -0.68 -9.16 10.19
N ALA A 86 0.41 -8.79 9.53
CA ALA A 86 0.83 -9.36 8.25
C ALA A 86 0.95 -10.89 8.29
N LYS A 87 1.41 -11.44 9.42
CA LYS A 87 1.60 -12.88 9.64
C LYS A 87 0.32 -13.72 9.52
N TYR A 88 -0.86 -13.10 9.57
CA TYR A 88 -2.14 -13.79 9.43
C TYR A 88 -2.65 -13.81 7.98
N LEU A 89 -2.02 -13.05 7.07
CA LEU A 89 -2.44 -12.99 5.67
C LEU A 89 -2.03 -14.26 4.92
N TRP A 90 -2.95 -14.79 4.12
CA TRP A 90 -2.74 -15.99 3.34
C TRP A 90 -1.55 -15.87 2.38
N GLY A 91 -0.59 -16.76 2.54
CA GLY A 91 0.63 -16.76 1.71
C GLY A 91 1.75 -15.86 2.22
N TRP A 92 1.59 -15.25 3.39
CA TRP A 92 2.64 -14.44 4.00
C TRP A 92 3.95 -15.25 4.26
N PRO A 93 5.12 -14.68 4.03
CA PRO A 93 5.38 -13.34 3.47
C PRO A 93 5.47 -13.33 1.94
N HIS A 94 6.20 -14.26 1.32
CA HIS A 94 6.60 -14.24 -0.08
C HIS A 94 5.43 -14.38 -1.07
N LYS A 95 4.61 -15.43 -0.93
CA LYS A 95 3.47 -15.64 -1.85
C LYS A 95 2.41 -14.54 -1.76
N PHE A 96 2.29 -13.90 -0.61
CA PHE A 96 1.41 -12.75 -0.47
C PHE A 96 1.93 -11.57 -1.29
N VAL A 97 3.22 -11.24 -1.17
CA VAL A 97 3.85 -10.16 -1.95
C VAL A 97 3.75 -10.45 -3.44
N GLU A 98 4.14 -11.64 -3.88
CA GLU A 98 4.04 -12.07 -5.29
C GLU A 98 2.63 -11.89 -5.87
N ARG A 99 1.59 -12.28 -5.13
CA ARG A 99 0.20 -12.10 -5.57
C ARG A 99 -0.20 -10.62 -5.69
N MET A 100 0.25 -9.79 -4.75
CA MET A 100 -0.03 -8.35 -4.78
C MET A 100 0.67 -7.67 -5.94
N GLU A 101 1.93 -8.01 -6.20
CA GLU A 101 2.69 -7.48 -7.34
C GLU A 101 2.05 -7.85 -8.67
N ALA A 102 1.52 -9.06 -8.80
CA ALA A 102 0.83 -9.51 -10.01
C ALA A 102 -0.41 -8.66 -10.37
N VAL A 103 -0.97 -7.95 -9.40
CA VAL A 103 -2.12 -7.02 -9.58
C VAL A 103 -1.72 -5.54 -9.40
N ASN A 104 -0.45 -5.22 -9.63
CA ASN A 104 0.11 -3.86 -9.51
C ASN A 104 -0.08 -3.23 -8.11
N THR A 105 -0.06 -4.05 -7.06
CA THR A 105 -0.21 -3.61 -5.68
C THR A 105 1.09 -3.77 -4.91
N ARG A 106 1.52 -2.71 -4.23
CA ARG A 106 2.72 -2.71 -3.38
C ARG A 106 2.36 -3.07 -1.95
N VAL A 107 3.18 -3.91 -1.34
CA VAL A 107 3.08 -4.23 0.09
C VAL A 107 4.16 -3.49 0.84
N VAL A 108 3.76 -2.64 1.76
CA VAL A 108 4.65 -1.87 2.63
C VAL A 108 4.38 -2.31 4.07
N ILE A 109 5.36 -2.94 4.71
CA ILE A 109 5.23 -3.22 6.14
C ILE A 109 5.59 -2.00 6.97
N VAL A 110 4.81 -1.81 8.02
CA VAL A 110 5.00 -0.75 9.01
C VAL A 110 5.08 -1.37 10.40
N ARG A 111 5.65 -0.64 11.34
CA ARG A 111 5.55 -0.96 12.77
C ARG A 111 4.31 -0.30 13.37
N GLY A 112 4.04 -0.60 14.62
CA GLY A 112 2.90 -0.06 15.33
C GLY A 112 1.65 -0.93 15.24
N ASP A 113 0.50 -0.36 15.57
CA ASP A 113 -0.77 -1.08 15.68
C ASP A 113 -1.81 -0.70 14.61
N GLY A 114 -1.42 0.15 13.67
CA GLY A 114 -2.30 0.64 12.61
C GLY A 114 -3.03 1.96 12.97
N ALA A 115 -3.04 2.37 14.23
CA ALA A 115 -3.48 3.72 14.64
C ALA A 115 -2.39 4.75 14.36
N VAL A 116 -1.15 4.39 14.68
CA VAL A 116 0.06 5.15 14.34
C VAL A 116 1.02 4.21 13.62
N SER A 117 1.51 4.63 12.45
CA SER A 117 2.53 3.89 11.71
C SER A 117 3.90 4.32 12.21
N ASP A 118 4.63 3.38 12.81
CA ASP A 118 6.04 3.56 13.16
C ASP A 118 6.92 2.98 12.07
N GLY A 119 8.09 3.59 11.86
CA GLY A 119 9.09 3.12 10.91
C GLY A 119 9.97 2.01 11.48
N PHE A 120 10.59 1.25 10.57
CA PHE A 120 11.73 0.38 10.89
C PHE A 120 13.01 1.22 10.88
N ASP A 121 13.25 1.94 11.97
CA ASP A 121 14.25 3.02 12.04
C ASP A 121 15.60 2.60 12.65
N THR A 122 15.71 1.34 13.10
CA THR A 122 16.93 0.79 13.67
C THR A 122 17.25 -0.60 13.10
N LYS A 123 18.51 -1.05 13.24
CA LYS A 123 18.93 -2.39 12.79
C LYS A 123 18.14 -3.51 13.49
N GLU A 124 17.91 -3.38 14.78
CA GLU A 124 17.13 -4.34 15.57
C GLU A 124 15.67 -4.44 15.09
N ASN A 125 15.11 -3.33 14.59
CA ASN A 125 13.79 -3.35 14.01
C ASN A 125 13.75 -4.10 12.68
N LEU A 126 14.80 -3.99 11.87
CA LEU A 126 14.93 -4.72 10.61
C LEU A 126 15.03 -6.23 10.81
N GLU A 127 15.65 -6.69 11.91
CA GLU A 127 15.74 -8.11 12.27
C GLU A 127 14.37 -8.76 12.54
N LEU A 128 13.31 -7.96 12.76
CA LEU A 128 11.95 -8.46 12.92
C LEU A 128 11.29 -8.85 11.58
N ILE A 129 11.88 -8.44 10.47
CA ILE A 129 11.35 -8.70 9.14
C ILE A 129 11.66 -10.15 8.77
N PRO A 130 10.67 -10.93 8.29
CA PRO A 130 10.93 -12.30 7.86
C PRO A 130 11.92 -12.37 6.70
N ASP A 131 12.86 -13.32 6.72
CA ASP A 131 13.90 -13.50 5.69
C ASP A 131 13.36 -13.62 4.26
N LYS A 132 12.13 -14.12 4.10
CA LYS A 132 11.47 -14.30 2.79
C LYS A 132 10.53 -13.16 2.42
N TYR A 133 10.59 -12.04 3.13
CA TYR A 133 9.83 -10.86 2.78
C TYR A 133 10.59 -10.05 1.73
N ASP A 134 10.01 -9.86 0.58
CA ASP A 134 10.56 -9.18 -0.59
C ASP A 134 9.78 -7.92 -1.01
N GLY A 135 8.87 -7.45 -0.14
CA GLY A 135 8.13 -6.19 -0.31
C GLY A 135 8.89 -4.96 0.22
N TYR A 136 8.15 -3.91 0.46
CA TYR A 136 8.68 -2.61 0.91
C TYR A 136 8.59 -2.45 2.42
N VAL A 137 9.52 -1.66 2.96
CA VAL A 137 9.62 -1.37 4.40
C VAL A 137 9.48 0.13 4.61
N TRP A 138 8.62 0.53 5.53
CA TRP A 138 8.50 1.93 5.92
C TRP A 138 9.57 2.31 6.94
N THR A 139 10.34 3.36 6.64
CA THR A 139 11.34 3.92 7.57
C THR A 139 11.36 5.44 7.48
N ASN A 140 11.59 6.11 8.62
CA ASN A 140 11.90 7.53 8.69
C ASN A 140 13.42 7.79 8.65
N ARG A 141 14.23 6.73 8.68
CA ARG A 141 15.69 6.80 8.84
C ARG A 141 16.42 5.95 7.80
N ILE A 142 16.20 6.28 6.51
CA ILE A 142 16.85 5.58 5.40
C ILE A 142 18.39 5.64 5.48
N ASP A 143 18.92 6.67 6.15
CA ASP A 143 20.35 6.84 6.44
C ASP A 143 20.92 5.72 7.35
N ARG A 144 20.07 5.06 8.15
CA ARG A 144 20.45 4.00 9.09
C ARG A 144 20.06 2.60 8.67
N THR A 145 19.12 2.50 7.75
CA THR A 145 18.48 1.24 7.34
C THR A 145 18.89 0.80 5.94
N ARG A 146 19.74 1.57 5.27
CA ARG A 146 20.27 1.21 3.95
C ARG A 146 21.15 -0.05 4.09
N PRO A 147 20.94 -1.11 3.28
CA PRO A 147 21.89 -2.21 3.16
C PRO A 147 23.26 -1.68 2.74
N GLU A 148 24.31 -2.22 3.31
CA GLU A 148 25.70 -1.92 2.92
C GLU A 148 26.00 -2.46 1.52
#